data_04affa893e342dff2e9199683cdda692
#
_entry.id   04affa893e342dff2e9199683cdda692
#
_cell.length_a   1.000
_cell.length_b   1.000
_cell.length_c   1.000
_cell.angle_alpha   90.00
_cell.angle_beta   90.00
_cell.angle_gamma   90.00
#
_symmetry.space_group_name_H-M   'P 1'
#
loop_
_entity.id
_entity.type
_entity.pdbx_description
1 polymer ?
#
loop_
_entity_poly.entity_id
_entity_poly.type
_entity_poly.pdbx_seq_one_letter_code
_entity_poly.pdbx_strand_id
1 'polypeptide(L)'
;MNKIITNDTLVNLQDEYDKTQIQEVLDELADELVGLIPVKTRIKEIAALLLIDRLRNNFNLIAGSPGLHMSFTGSPGTGKTTVAMKMADILNRLGYIKKGHLMTVTRDDLVGQYIGHTAPKTKEVLKQAMGGVLFIDEAYYLYKPDNERDYGAEAIEILLQIMENQRDDLVVIFAGYKDKMDKFYESNPGLSSRVTNHVDFPDYTEKELLEIDRKS
;
A
#
# COMPACT_ATOMS: atom_id res chain seq x y z
N MET A 1 29.35 5.31 2.35
CA MET A 1 30.32 5.66 3.43
C MET A 1 29.70 5.21 4.74
N ASN A 2 30.13 4.05 5.28
CA ASN A 2 29.54 3.51 6.51
C ASN A 2 29.91 4.42 7.70
N LYS A 3 28.92 5.08 8.31
CA LYS A 3 29.14 5.77 9.59
C LYS A 3 29.40 4.71 10.66
N ILE A 4 30.55 4.75 11.27
CA ILE A 4 30.88 3.93 12.45
C ILE A 4 30.07 4.50 13.61
N ILE A 5 29.16 3.71 14.16
CA ILE A 5 28.37 4.08 15.34
C ILE A 5 29.26 3.82 16.56
N THR A 6 29.52 4.85 17.33
CA THR A 6 30.00 4.74 18.71
C THR A 6 28.78 4.75 19.65
N ASN A 7 28.91 4.19 20.85
CA ASN A 7 27.86 4.17 21.88
C ASN A 7 27.26 5.54 22.23
N ASP A 8 27.86 6.62 21.78
CA ASP A 8 27.50 8.01 22.05
C ASP A 8 26.94 8.76 20.81
N THR A 9 26.59 8.05 19.73
CA THR A 9 26.01 8.71 18.55
C THR A 9 24.55 9.08 18.85
N LEU A 10 24.32 10.35 19.18
CA LEU A 10 22.97 10.90 19.30
C LEU A 10 22.43 11.25 17.92
N VAL A 11 21.23 10.76 17.61
CA VAL A 11 20.50 11.09 16.39
C VAL A 11 19.32 11.97 16.78
N ASN A 12 19.24 13.15 16.20
CA ASN A 12 18.05 13.98 16.36
C ASN A 12 16.96 13.46 15.41
N LEU A 13 15.95 12.82 15.96
CA LEU A 13 14.84 12.28 15.20
C LEU A 13 14.04 13.36 14.46
N GLN A 14 13.94 14.56 15.02
CA GLN A 14 13.25 15.68 14.38
C GLN A 14 13.99 16.13 13.12
N ASP A 15 15.32 16.28 13.17
CA ASP A 15 16.12 16.65 12.01
C ASP A 15 16.02 15.62 10.88
N GLU A 16 16.00 14.33 11.23
CA GLU A 16 15.83 13.25 10.25
C GLU A 16 14.42 13.21 9.67
N TYR A 17 13.39 13.49 10.48
CA TYR A 17 12.02 13.64 10.02
C TYR A 17 11.89 14.80 9.03
N ASP A 18 12.41 15.97 9.39
CA ASP A 18 12.32 17.18 8.57
C ASP A 18 13.01 17.03 7.21
N LYS A 19 14.12 16.28 7.15
CA LYS A 19 14.82 15.94 5.90
C LYS A 19 13.97 15.13 4.92
N THR A 20 13.00 14.37 5.39
CA THR A 20 12.14 13.55 4.53
C THR A 20 11.03 14.34 3.87
N GLN A 21 10.67 15.50 4.42
CA GLN A 21 9.53 16.32 3.99
C GLN A 21 8.19 15.58 3.98
N ILE A 22 8.06 14.46 4.72
CA ILE A 22 6.79 13.71 4.79
C ILE A 22 5.69 14.48 5.49
N GLN A 23 6.03 15.48 6.33
CA GLN A 23 5.02 16.35 6.97
C GLN A 23 4.17 17.06 5.92
N GLU A 24 4.77 17.55 4.83
CA GLU A 24 4.04 18.19 3.73
C GLU A 24 2.95 17.25 3.16
N VAL A 25 3.30 15.98 2.92
CA VAL A 25 2.36 14.99 2.39
C VAL A 25 1.24 14.69 3.39
N LEU A 26 1.57 14.64 4.69
CA LEU A 26 0.59 14.42 5.75
C LEU A 26 -0.35 15.62 5.92
N ASP A 27 0.14 16.84 5.73
CA ASP A 27 -0.67 18.05 5.76
C ASP A 27 -1.59 18.12 4.54
N GLU A 28 -1.06 17.84 3.34
CA GLU A 28 -1.87 17.71 2.13
C GLU A 28 -2.97 16.66 2.29
N LEU A 29 -2.64 15.49 2.85
CA LEU A 29 -3.62 14.43 3.15
C LEU A 29 -4.70 14.94 4.13
N ALA A 30 -4.31 15.75 5.12
CA ALA A 30 -5.24 16.31 6.09
C ALA A 30 -6.20 17.31 5.46
N ASP A 31 -5.72 18.11 4.49
CA ASP A 31 -6.47 19.14 3.81
C ASP A 31 -7.39 18.59 2.71
N GLU A 32 -6.91 17.61 1.94
CA GLU A 32 -7.68 17.01 0.85
C GLU A 32 -8.85 16.16 1.34
N LEU A 33 -8.67 15.43 2.44
CA LEU A 33 -9.69 14.53 2.98
C LEU A 33 -10.48 15.19 4.12
N VAL A 34 -11.78 15.23 3.98
CA VAL A 34 -12.68 15.59 5.08
C VAL A 34 -12.80 14.42 6.04
N GLY A 35 -12.82 14.67 7.34
CA GLY A 35 -12.96 13.62 8.34
C GLY A 35 -11.85 12.56 8.28
N LEU A 36 -12.23 11.29 8.23
CA LEU A 36 -11.34 10.13 8.14
C LEU A 36 -10.18 10.12 9.15
N ILE A 37 -10.43 10.62 10.37
CA ILE A 37 -9.40 10.74 11.42
C ILE A 37 -8.68 9.42 11.70
N PRO A 38 -9.37 8.25 11.79
CA PRO A 38 -8.69 6.97 12.00
C PRO A 38 -7.71 6.63 10.88
N VAL A 39 -8.09 6.90 9.60
CA VAL A 39 -7.23 6.68 8.44
C VAL A 39 -5.98 7.57 8.51
N LYS A 40 -6.16 8.87 8.72
CA LYS A 40 -5.06 9.84 8.85
C LYS A 40 -4.10 9.45 9.96
N THR A 41 -4.64 9.03 11.11
CA THR A 41 -3.83 8.56 12.24
C THR A 41 -3.03 7.33 11.85
N ARG A 42 -3.67 6.35 11.21
CA ARG A 42 -3.01 5.10 10.79
C ARG A 42 -1.89 5.35 9.78
N ILE A 43 -2.09 6.25 8.82
CA ILE A 43 -1.05 6.65 7.86
C ILE A 43 0.14 7.30 8.56
N LYS A 44 -0.10 8.20 9.55
CA LYS A 44 0.97 8.80 10.36
C LYS A 44 1.76 7.76 11.14
N GLU A 45 1.09 6.78 11.75
CA GLU A 45 1.74 5.68 12.47
C GLU A 45 2.63 4.84 11.54
N ILE A 46 2.13 4.46 10.35
CA ILE A 46 2.90 3.72 9.36
C ILE A 46 4.12 4.53 8.92
N ALA A 47 3.95 5.81 8.59
CA ALA A 47 5.06 6.68 8.20
C ALA A 47 6.12 6.80 9.29
N ALA A 48 5.72 6.94 10.56
CA ALA A 48 6.64 7.01 11.69
C ALA A 48 7.43 5.70 11.89
N LEU A 49 6.76 4.55 11.81
CA LEU A 49 7.40 3.24 11.90
C LEU A 49 8.42 3.03 10.78
N LEU A 50 8.08 3.40 9.54
CA LEU A 50 8.97 3.31 8.39
C LEU A 50 10.18 4.24 8.53
N LEU A 51 10.00 5.45 9.04
CA LEU A 51 11.12 6.36 9.32
C LEU A 51 12.10 5.76 10.32
N ILE A 52 11.59 5.21 11.42
CA ILE A 52 12.44 4.58 12.45
C ILE A 52 13.17 3.36 11.87
N ASP A 53 12.50 2.54 11.06
CA ASP A 53 13.14 1.40 10.40
C ASP A 53 14.25 1.85 9.45
N ARG A 54 14.01 2.86 8.63
CA ARG A 54 15.02 3.47 7.77
C ARG A 54 16.24 3.96 8.57
N LEU A 55 16.01 4.63 9.70
CA LEU A 55 17.09 5.09 10.57
C LEU A 55 17.90 3.93 11.14
N ARG A 56 17.23 2.88 11.63
CA ARG A 56 17.92 1.67 12.10
C ARG A 56 18.80 1.07 11.02
N ASN A 57 18.29 0.96 9.80
CA ASN A 57 19.05 0.45 8.66
C ASN A 57 20.25 1.34 8.31
N ASN A 58 20.10 2.66 8.35
CA ASN A 58 21.20 3.62 8.12
C ASN A 58 22.31 3.50 9.16
N PHE A 59 21.99 3.03 10.35
CA PHE A 59 22.94 2.81 11.45
C PHE A 59 23.39 1.34 11.57
N ASN A 60 23.10 0.48 10.59
CA ASN A 60 23.39 -0.97 10.62
C ASN A 60 22.83 -1.67 11.89
N LEU A 61 21.80 -1.12 12.50
CA LEU A 61 21.06 -1.79 13.54
C LEU A 61 20.14 -2.79 12.84
N ILE A 62 20.36 -4.08 13.03
CA ILE A 62 19.65 -5.14 12.35
C ILE A 62 18.15 -4.99 12.61
N ALA A 63 17.45 -4.45 11.62
CA ALA A 63 16.00 -4.48 11.53
C ALA A 63 15.66 -5.40 10.34
N GLY A 64 14.67 -6.26 10.49
CA GLY A 64 14.13 -6.96 9.32
C GLY A 64 13.54 -5.92 8.36
N SER A 65 13.47 -6.20 7.06
CA SER A 65 12.73 -5.32 6.15
C SER A 65 11.26 -5.26 6.58
N PRO A 66 10.66 -4.07 6.75
CA PRO A 66 9.27 -3.95 7.15
C PRO A 66 8.36 -4.50 6.05
N GLY A 67 7.23 -5.06 6.42
CA GLY A 67 6.18 -5.39 5.47
C GLY A 67 5.55 -4.11 4.94
N LEU A 68 5.66 -3.88 3.62
CA LEU A 68 5.17 -2.64 2.98
C LEU A 68 3.79 -2.81 2.33
N HIS A 69 3.37 -4.06 2.08
CA HIS A 69 2.09 -4.31 1.43
C HIS A 69 0.92 -4.01 2.37
N MET A 70 -0.16 -3.48 1.79
CA MET A 70 -1.28 -2.93 2.56
C MET A 70 -2.62 -3.46 2.07
N SER A 71 -3.61 -3.39 2.97
CA SER A 71 -5.02 -3.62 2.68
C SER A 71 -5.82 -2.37 3.03
N PHE A 72 -6.57 -1.84 2.07
CA PHE A 72 -7.47 -0.69 2.24
C PHE A 72 -8.91 -1.16 2.12
N THR A 73 -9.63 -1.16 3.24
CA THR A 73 -10.99 -1.68 3.29
C THR A 73 -12.01 -0.57 3.58
N GLY A 74 -13.14 -0.60 2.89
CA GLY A 74 -14.23 0.37 3.05
C GLY A 74 -15.06 0.55 1.80
N SER A 75 -16.15 1.30 1.91
CA SER A 75 -17.09 1.59 0.83
C SER A 75 -16.45 2.38 -0.33
N PRO A 76 -16.99 2.30 -1.56
CA PRO A 76 -16.54 3.13 -2.67
C PRO A 76 -16.65 4.62 -2.34
N GLY A 77 -15.74 5.43 -2.89
CA GLY A 77 -15.76 6.87 -2.68
C GLY A 77 -15.25 7.35 -1.32
N THR A 78 -14.73 6.46 -0.45
CA THR A 78 -14.17 6.83 0.86
C THR A 78 -12.73 7.35 0.81
N GLY A 79 -12.16 7.61 -0.37
CA GLY A 79 -10.82 8.21 -0.52
C GLY A 79 -9.66 7.19 -0.56
N LYS A 80 -9.91 5.88 -0.71
CA LYS A 80 -8.85 4.86 -0.73
C LYS A 80 -7.75 5.14 -1.76
N THR A 81 -8.10 5.51 -2.99
CA THR A 81 -7.14 5.81 -4.05
C THR A 81 -6.33 7.07 -3.75
N THR A 82 -6.97 8.10 -3.18
CA THR A 82 -6.28 9.33 -2.74
C THR A 82 -5.24 9.03 -1.68
N VAL A 83 -5.60 8.25 -0.66
CA VAL A 83 -4.67 7.83 0.39
C VAL A 83 -3.54 6.96 -0.18
N ALA A 84 -3.83 6.09 -1.16
CA ALA A 84 -2.81 5.27 -1.82
C ALA A 84 -1.78 6.13 -2.58
N MET A 85 -2.21 7.23 -3.23
CA MET A 85 -1.29 8.18 -3.86
C MET A 85 -0.37 8.85 -2.83
N LYS A 86 -0.92 9.31 -1.70
CA LYS A 86 -0.11 9.93 -0.63
C LYS A 86 0.84 8.91 0.01
N MET A 87 0.41 7.64 0.17
CA MET A 87 1.31 6.57 0.62
C MET A 87 2.45 6.32 -0.36
N ALA A 88 2.20 6.36 -1.66
CA ALA A 88 3.26 6.21 -2.66
C ALA A 88 4.31 7.34 -2.55
N ASP A 89 3.87 8.58 -2.31
CA ASP A 89 4.79 9.71 -2.08
C ASP A 89 5.57 9.54 -0.78
N ILE A 90 4.93 9.19 0.34
CA ILE A 90 5.59 8.89 1.62
C ILE A 90 6.66 7.80 1.46
N LEU A 91 6.32 6.68 0.82
CA LEU A 91 7.25 5.58 0.58
C LEU A 91 8.45 5.98 -0.29
N ASN A 92 8.20 6.83 -1.30
CA ASN A 92 9.25 7.38 -2.15
C ASN A 92 10.18 8.33 -1.36
N ARG A 93 9.65 9.28 -0.61
CA ARG A 93 10.42 10.22 0.22
C ARG A 93 11.22 9.49 1.30
N LEU A 94 10.70 8.40 1.84
CA LEU A 94 11.41 7.52 2.77
C LEU A 94 12.42 6.60 2.07
N GLY A 95 12.43 6.52 0.73
CA GLY A 95 13.38 5.73 -0.05
C GLY A 95 13.07 4.23 -0.12
N TYR A 96 11.83 3.82 0.20
CA TYR A 96 11.39 2.43 0.07
C TYR A 96 11.04 2.05 -1.37
N ILE A 97 10.63 3.02 -2.20
CA ILE A 97 10.38 2.84 -3.63
C ILE A 97 11.07 3.95 -4.43
N LYS A 98 11.42 3.67 -5.69
CA LYS A 98 12.30 4.55 -6.48
C LYS A 98 11.55 5.66 -7.23
N LYS A 99 10.32 5.38 -7.71
CA LYS A 99 9.59 6.28 -8.62
C LYS A 99 8.39 6.97 -7.96
N GLY A 100 7.81 6.38 -6.91
CA GLY A 100 6.68 6.96 -6.19
C GLY A 100 5.36 7.06 -6.99
N HIS A 101 5.26 6.42 -8.16
CA HIS A 101 4.03 6.43 -8.93
C HIS A 101 3.03 5.41 -8.41
N LEU A 102 1.74 5.70 -8.57
CA LEU A 102 0.64 4.80 -8.31
C LEU A 102 0.12 4.25 -9.64
N MET A 103 0.04 2.92 -9.75
CA MET A 103 -0.65 2.24 -10.85
C MET A 103 -1.92 1.61 -10.31
N THR A 104 -3.08 2.08 -10.75
CA THR A 104 -4.39 1.53 -10.36
C THR A 104 -4.85 0.52 -11.38
N VAL A 105 -5.23 -0.64 -10.91
CA VAL A 105 -5.72 -1.76 -11.73
C VAL A 105 -6.90 -2.46 -11.08
N THR A 106 -7.66 -3.17 -11.90
CA THR A 106 -8.74 -4.07 -11.48
C THR A 106 -8.41 -5.51 -11.87
N ARG A 107 -9.30 -6.44 -11.54
CA ARG A 107 -9.18 -7.83 -12.00
C ARG A 107 -8.97 -7.91 -13.51
N ASP A 108 -9.71 -7.13 -14.29
CA ASP A 108 -9.70 -7.22 -15.75
C ASP A 108 -8.35 -6.82 -16.36
N ASP A 109 -7.55 -6.03 -15.65
CA ASP A 109 -6.19 -5.68 -16.07
C ASP A 109 -5.17 -6.78 -15.79
N LEU A 110 -5.44 -7.66 -14.84
CA LEU A 110 -4.55 -8.74 -14.40
C LEU A 110 -4.89 -10.09 -15.04
N VAL A 111 -6.17 -10.42 -15.15
CA VAL A 111 -6.64 -11.75 -15.55
C VAL A 111 -6.94 -11.79 -17.05
N GLY A 112 -6.44 -12.81 -17.71
CA GLY A 112 -6.70 -13.06 -19.12
C GLY A 112 -8.07 -13.70 -19.37
N GLN A 113 -8.61 -13.54 -20.57
CA GLN A 113 -9.88 -14.14 -20.98
C GLN A 113 -9.74 -15.61 -21.43
N TYR A 114 -8.54 -16.02 -21.82
CA TYR A 114 -8.25 -17.35 -22.36
C TYR A 114 -7.11 -18.01 -21.60
N ILE A 115 -7.01 -19.34 -21.72
CA ILE A 115 -5.93 -20.13 -21.14
C ILE A 115 -4.56 -19.58 -21.60
N GLY A 116 -3.65 -19.39 -20.66
CA GLY A 116 -2.29 -18.92 -20.92
C GLY A 116 -2.15 -17.40 -21.10
N HIS A 117 -3.26 -16.62 -21.03
CA HIS A 117 -3.20 -15.17 -21.18
C HIS A 117 -3.00 -14.42 -19.86
N THR A 118 -3.29 -15.04 -18.71
CA THR A 118 -3.20 -14.40 -17.39
C THR A 118 -1.74 -14.10 -17.00
N ALA A 119 -0.86 -15.10 -17.09
CA ALA A 119 0.53 -14.90 -16.68
C ALA A 119 1.25 -13.77 -17.43
N PRO A 120 1.25 -13.70 -18.79
CA PRO A 120 1.89 -12.59 -19.48
C PRO A 120 1.24 -11.24 -19.16
N LYS A 121 -0.09 -11.19 -19.02
CA LYS A 121 -0.82 -9.96 -18.70
C LYS A 121 -0.48 -9.45 -17.30
N THR A 122 -0.54 -10.31 -16.29
CA THR A 122 -0.16 -9.97 -14.91
C THR A 122 1.30 -9.50 -14.83
N LYS A 123 2.23 -10.20 -15.50
CA LYS A 123 3.65 -9.83 -15.51
C LYS A 123 3.90 -8.49 -16.18
N GLU A 124 3.17 -8.14 -17.23
CA GLU A 124 3.30 -6.83 -17.89
C GLU A 124 2.85 -5.69 -16.97
N VAL A 125 1.70 -5.86 -16.29
CA VAL A 125 1.21 -4.91 -15.28
C VAL A 125 2.24 -4.73 -14.15
N LEU A 126 2.75 -5.82 -13.61
CA LEU A 126 3.75 -5.79 -12.55
C LEU A 126 5.04 -5.07 -12.99
N LYS A 127 5.50 -5.31 -14.22
CA LYS A 127 6.66 -4.63 -14.80
C LYS A 127 6.46 -3.12 -14.88
N GLN A 128 5.26 -2.66 -15.25
CA GLN A 128 4.93 -1.23 -15.30
C GLN A 128 4.85 -0.60 -13.90
N ALA A 129 4.39 -1.35 -12.90
CA ALA A 129 4.27 -0.89 -11.51
C ALA A 129 5.61 -0.86 -10.76
N MET A 130 6.68 -1.50 -11.29
CA MET A 130 7.99 -1.56 -10.62
C MET A 130 8.57 -0.18 -10.30
N GLY A 131 9.06 -0.04 -9.10
CA GLY A 131 9.57 1.20 -8.54
C GLY A 131 8.49 2.06 -7.89
N GLY A 132 7.23 1.59 -7.87
CA GLY A 132 6.08 2.33 -7.38
C GLY A 132 5.12 1.48 -6.54
N VAL A 133 3.86 1.88 -6.55
CA VAL A 133 2.76 1.21 -5.85
C VAL A 133 1.76 0.67 -6.87
N LEU A 134 1.44 -0.61 -6.75
CA LEU A 134 0.33 -1.24 -7.46
C LEU A 134 -0.91 -1.24 -6.56
N PHE A 135 -1.92 -0.49 -6.95
CA PHE A 135 -3.21 -0.44 -6.27
C PHE A 135 -4.21 -1.32 -7.03
N ILE A 136 -4.65 -2.40 -6.39
CA ILE A 136 -5.62 -3.33 -6.98
C ILE A 136 -6.97 -3.04 -6.36
N ASP A 137 -7.84 -2.39 -7.14
CA ASP A 137 -9.19 -2.09 -6.68
C ASP A 137 -10.10 -3.30 -6.81
N GLU A 138 -11.02 -3.44 -5.86
CA GLU A 138 -11.93 -4.58 -5.73
C GLU A 138 -11.20 -5.94 -5.84
N ALA A 139 -10.06 -6.06 -5.15
CA ALA A 139 -9.13 -7.18 -5.25
C ALA A 139 -9.77 -8.55 -4.97
N TYR A 140 -10.85 -8.60 -4.20
CA TYR A 140 -11.60 -9.83 -3.93
C TYR A 140 -12.17 -10.48 -5.21
N TYR A 141 -12.33 -9.74 -6.30
CA TYR A 141 -12.72 -10.34 -7.59
C TYR A 141 -11.64 -11.24 -8.19
N LEU A 142 -10.39 -11.15 -7.74
CA LEU A 142 -9.34 -12.09 -8.15
C LEU A 142 -9.61 -13.52 -7.69
N TYR A 143 -10.47 -13.72 -6.69
CA TYR A 143 -10.84 -15.04 -6.20
C TYR A 143 -12.33 -15.32 -6.45
N LYS A 144 -12.62 -16.35 -7.24
CA LYS A 144 -13.96 -16.81 -7.56
C LYS A 144 -14.08 -18.30 -7.28
N PRO A 145 -14.44 -18.71 -6.06
CA PRO A 145 -14.47 -20.11 -5.65
C PRO A 145 -15.45 -20.98 -6.47
N ASP A 146 -16.52 -20.36 -6.95
CA ASP A 146 -17.59 -21.08 -7.68
C ASP A 146 -17.25 -21.33 -9.16
N ASN A 147 -16.06 -20.93 -9.63
CA ASN A 147 -15.67 -21.08 -11.01
C ASN A 147 -14.35 -21.84 -11.15
N GLU A 148 -14.41 -23.15 -11.36
CA GLU A 148 -13.23 -24.01 -11.56
C GLU A 148 -12.34 -23.61 -12.75
N ARG A 149 -12.86 -22.80 -13.68
CA ARG A 149 -12.13 -22.26 -14.83
C ARG A 149 -11.68 -20.82 -14.62
N ASP A 150 -11.62 -20.36 -13.36
CA ASP A 150 -11.19 -19.02 -13.07
C ASP A 150 -9.67 -18.90 -13.07
N TYR A 151 -9.16 -17.99 -13.89
CA TYR A 151 -7.72 -17.74 -14.01
C TYR A 151 -7.20 -16.72 -12.98
N GLY A 152 -8.00 -16.27 -12.04
CA GLY A 152 -7.58 -15.32 -11.00
C GLY A 152 -6.58 -15.92 -10.01
N ALA A 153 -6.67 -17.22 -9.74
CA ALA A 153 -5.70 -17.94 -8.91
C ALA A 153 -4.27 -17.84 -9.48
N GLU A 154 -4.11 -17.95 -10.80
CA GLU A 154 -2.80 -17.80 -11.47
C GLU A 154 -2.25 -16.36 -11.27
N ALA A 155 -3.10 -15.34 -11.34
CA ALA A 155 -2.70 -13.97 -11.07
C ALA A 155 -2.26 -13.78 -9.61
N ILE A 156 -2.98 -14.37 -8.65
CA ILE A 156 -2.64 -14.33 -7.22
C ILE A 156 -1.29 -15.00 -6.96
N GLU A 157 -1.02 -16.15 -7.55
CA GLU A 157 0.28 -16.84 -7.39
C GLU A 157 1.44 -15.97 -7.90
N ILE A 158 1.29 -15.32 -9.05
CA ILE A 158 2.29 -14.43 -9.61
C ILE A 158 2.49 -13.20 -8.70
N LEU A 159 1.39 -12.61 -8.19
CA LEU A 159 1.46 -11.52 -7.22
C LEU A 159 2.24 -11.93 -5.98
N LEU A 160 1.93 -13.09 -5.39
CA LEU A 160 2.63 -13.61 -4.21
C LEU A 160 4.14 -13.78 -4.44
N GLN A 161 4.51 -14.32 -5.60
CA GLN A 161 5.91 -14.50 -5.98
C GLN A 161 6.65 -13.16 -6.08
N ILE A 162 6.03 -12.16 -6.70
CA ILE A 162 6.65 -10.84 -6.88
C ILE A 162 6.70 -10.07 -5.55
N MET A 163 5.65 -10.14 -4.73
CA MET A 163 5.63 -9.52 -3.40
C MET A 163 6.76 -10.04 -2.50
N GLU A 164 7.16 -11.30 -2.67
CA GLU A 164 8.30 -11.88 -1.94
C GLU A 164 9.64 -11.47 -2.54
N ASN A 165 9.79 -11.63 -3.86
CA ASN A 165 11.07 -11.51 -4.55
C ASN A 165 11.45 -10.05 -4.86
N GLN A 166 10.47 -9.14 -4.95
CA GLN A 166 10.65 -7.75 -5.38
C GLN A 166 10.11 -6.75 -4.32
N ARG A 167 10.09 -7.16 -3.06
CA ARG A 167 9.56 -6.37 -1.94
C ARG A 167 10.23 -5.00 -1.75
N ASP A 168 11.47 -4.85 -2.22
CA ASP A 168 12.25 -3.62 -2.13
C ASP A 168 12.02 -2.67 -3.33
N ASP A 169 11.21 -3.07 -4.31
CA ASP A 169 10.98 -2.31 -5.54
C ASP A 169 9.50 -2.17 -5.91
N LEU A 170 8.60 -2.88 -5.24
CA LEU A 170 7.16 -2.83 -5.49
C LEU A 170 6.37 -2.95 -4.18
N VAL A 171 5.45 -2.03 -3.98
CA VAL A 171 4.43 -2.13 -2.93
C VAL A 171 3.08 -2.44 -3.55
N VAL A 172 2.34 -3.39 -2.98
CA VAL A 172 0.99 -3.73 -3.42
C VAL A 172 -0.01 -3.30 -2.35
N ILE A 173 -1.05 -2.59 -2.79
CA ILE A 173 -2.20 -2.21 -1.97
C ILE A 173 -3.43 -2.91 -2.54
N PHE A 174 -4.04 -3.78 -1.75
CA PHE A 174 -5.31 -4.43 -2.09
C PHE A 174 -6.46 -3.61 -1.51
N ALA A 175 -7.42 -3.23 -2.33
CA ALA A 175 -8.56 -2.43 -1.90
C ALA A 175 -9.88 -3.14 -2.18
N GLY A 176 -10.89 -2.88 -1.34
CA GLY A 176 -12.23 -3.41 -1.52
C GLY A 176 -13.12 -3.27 -0.30
N TYR A 177 -14.31 -3.85 -0.38
CA TYR A 177 -15.24 -3.93 0.75
C TYR A 177 -14.69 -4.85 1.85
N LYS A 178 -14.80 -4.43 3.11
CA LYS A 178 -14.24 -5.15 4.25
C LYS A 178 -14.63 -6.64 4.28
N ASP A 179 -15.92 -6.93 4.28
CA ASP A 179 -16.43 -8.30 4.39
C ASP A 179 -15.97 -9.22 3.24
N LYS A 180 -15.78 -8.64 2.05
CA LYS A 180 -15.30 -9.37 0.88
C LYS A 180 -13.79 -9.58 0.93
N MET A 181 -13.05 -8.59 1.42
CA MET A 181 -11.60 -8.67 1.60
C MET A 181 -11.23 -9.66 2.71
N ASP A 182 -12.00 -9.73 3.79
CA ASP A 182 -11.79 -10.72 4.86
C ASP A 182 -11.87 -12.15 4.29
N LYS A 183 -12.92 -12.47 3.52
CA LYS A 183 -13.06 -13.76 2.82
C LYS A 183 -11.94 -14.01 1.79
N PHE A 184 -11.50 -12.97 1.09
CA PHE A 184 -10.38 -13.06 0.14
C PHE A 184 -9.08 -13.46 0.84
N TYR A 185 -8.79 -12.89 2.01
CA TYR A 185 -7.61 -13.25 2.80
C TYR A 185 -7.73 -14.63 3.47
N GLU A 186 -8.91 -15.00 3.95
CA GLU A 186 -9.18 -16.35 4.48
C GLU A 186 -8.91 -17.43 3.44
N SER A 187 -9.28 -17.19 2.18
CA SER A 187 -9.06 -18.12 1.08
C SER A 187 -7.62 -18.16 0.57
N ASN A 188 -6.80 -17.15 0.92
CA ASN A 188 -5.44 -16.99 0.43
C ASN A 188 -4.45 -16.68 1.58
N PRO A 189 -4.08 -17.67 2.41
CA PRO A 189 -3.18 -17.47 3.57
C PRO A 189 -1.83 -16.85 3.19
N GLY A 190 -1.34 -17.10 1.96
CA GLY A 190 -0.12 -16.51 1.44
C GLY A 190 -0.22 -14.98 1.30
N LEU A 191 -1.38 -14.44 0.91
CA LEU A 191 -1.62 -12.99 0.89
C LEU A 191 -1.71 -12.44 2.30
N SER A 192 -2.48 -13.10 3.17
CA SER A 192 -2.67 -12.68 4.57
C SER A 192 -1.34 -12.53 5.32
N SER A 193 -0.37 -13.42 5.07
CA SER A 193 0.96 -13.36 5.71
C SER A 193 1.84 -12.22 5.20
N ARG A 194 1.62 -11.71 3.99
CA ARG A 194 2.44 -10.66 3.35
C ARG A 194 1.84 -9.27 3.46
N VAL A 195 0.52 -9.18 3.63
CA VAL A 195 -0.20 -7.91 3.81
C VAL A 195 -0.25 -7.61 5.30
N THR A 196 0.68 -6.79 5.79
CA THR A 196 0.86 -6.53 7.22
C THR A 196 0.20 -5.25 7.71
N ASN A 197 -0.11 -4.33 6.79
CA ASN A 197 -0.71 -3.04 7.13
C ASN A 197 -2.17 -2.99 6.67
N HIS A 198 -3.08 -2.87 7.62
CA HIS A 198 -4.51 -2.74 7.35
C HIS A 198 -4.98 -1.33 7.69
N VAL A 199 -5.72 -0.73 6.77
CA VAL A 199 -6.32 0.60 6.91
C VAL A 199 -7.81 0.49 6.59
N ASP A 200 -8.64 0.66 7.62
CA ASP A 200 -10.09 0.64 7.48
C ASP A 200 -10.60 2.07 7.23
N PHE A 201 -11.36 2.24 6.17
CA PHE A 201 -11.99 3.49 5.76
C PHE A 201 -13.45 3.48 6.21
N PRO A 202 -13.81 4.21 7.26
CA PRO A 202 -15.20 4.32 7.68
C PRO A 202 -16.02 5.10 6.64
N ASP A 203 -17.33 4.86 6.62
CA ASP A 203 -18.24 5.67 5.84
C ASP A 203 -18.29 7.10 6.40
N TYR A 204 -18.50 8.07 5.51
CA TYR A 204 -18.68 9.46 5.89
C TYR A 204 -19.99 9.66 6.64
N THR A 205 -19.94 10.50 7.67
CA THR A 205 -21.15 11.02 8.32
C THR A 205 -21.85 12.04 7.42
N GLU A 206 -23.13 12.31 7.66
CA GLU A 206 -23.89 13.34 6.92
C GLU A 206 -23.20 14.71 6.96
N LYS A 207 -22.58 15.07 8.08
CA LYS A 207 -21.85 16.34 8.24
C LYS A 207 -20.60 16.40 7.36
N GLU A 208 -19.86 15.31 7.29
CA GLU A 208 -18.66 15.19 6.46
C GLU A 208 -19.03 15.23 4.97
N LEU A 209 -20.12 14.57 4.58
CA LEU A 209 -20.63 14.63 3.19
C LEU A 209 -21.02 16.07 2.78
N LEU A 210 -21.67 16.82 3.67
CA LEU A 210 -21.97 18.23 3.42
C LEU A 210 -20.71 19.10 3.31
N GLU A 211 -19.66 18.77 4.05
CA GLU A 211 -18.38 19.48 3.95
C GLU A 211 -17.64 19.16 2.65
N ILE A 212 -17.68 17.90 2.19
CA ILE A 212 -17.12 17.48 0.91
C ILE A 212 -17.81 18.22 -0.25
N ASP A 213 -19.15 18.28 -0.24
CA ASP A 213 -19.94 18.98 -1.26
C ASP A 213 -19.59 20.49 -1.34
N ARG A 214 -19.30 21.11 -0.21
CA ARG A 214 -18.89 22.53 -0.17
C ARG A 214 -17.47 22.80 -0.66
N LYS A 215 -16.60 21.77 -0.62
CA LYS A 215 -15.20 21.86 -1.10
C LYS A 215 -15.05 21.53 -2.58
N SER A 216 -16.04 20.83 -3.18
CA SER A 216 -16.10 20.49 -4.60
C SER A 216 -16.56 21.66 -5.45
#